data_f2e1cb6d5369e01a0beef652b3fee637
#
_entry.id   f2e1cb6d5369e01a0beef652b3fee637
#
_cell.length_a   1.000
_cell.length_b   1.000
_cell.length_c   1.000
_cell.angle_alpha   90.00
_cell.angle_beta   90.00
_cell.angle_gamma   90.00
#
_symmetry.space_group_name_H-M   'P 1'
#
loop_
_entity.id
_entity.type
_entity.pdbx_description
1 polymer ?
#
loop_
_entity_poly.entity_id
_entity_poly.type
_entity_poly.pdbx_seq_one_letter_code
_entity_poly.pdbx_strand_id
1 'polypeptide(L)'
;MSPTFDELRTPAAASKAGANPWLIAVLVALAVFMEVLDTTIANVVLPYIGGDLGVSVDEASWVVTTYLVANAVSLTASPFLARILGRRTFFLLCLGLFTVSSMLCAEAWNLQALLMFRILQGLAGGGMVPVSQSILADSFPPEKRGQAFALFGVAVVVAPVVGPTLGGWLADNISWRWCFMINGPVGVATMAAIAFVLRESAASIEERKRTREQADGFDFVGFVLVATFLGALEIVLDRGLEDDWFASSYIRTVASVCTLSFALMIPWEMSRRQPMIDVRMVASRQFGAAFVVMLATGAILYATTQYLPLLVQQQYGYTATWAGLVLSPGGLVTMTMMFVVGFLSSRIQPKYLIAAGALITAFSMYQLSGVYGDLDFWFFARSRMLLGLGLPLIFLPVTTASYDGLPPGKTDMASALINAARNTGGSIGVSIAANVLAHREQFHHSRLIEHVLPSSPQYQTTLQQVTNYFLAQGGSLAKAQSQALGWIGQQVQTQAAFLAYMDVFWVLMLLALAAVPLALTLRKVKLGGPAPAAH
;
A
#
# COMPACT_ATOMS: atom_id res chain seq x y z
N MET A 1 9.40 -59.62 5.65
CA MET A 1 8.74 -58.80 6.67
C MET A 1 8.95 -57.35 6.29
N SER A 2 7.99 -56.75 5.64
CA SER A 2 8.00 -55.34 5.33
C SER A 2 7.55 -54.56 6.56
N PRO A 3 8.21 -53.45 6.93
CA PRO A 3 7.81 -52.64 8.07
C PRO A 3 6.42 -52.04 7.84
N THR A 4 5.60 -52.10 8.85
CA THR A 4 4.23 -51.62 8.88
C THR A 4 4.19 -50.09 8.77
N PHE A 5 3.20 -49.57 8.05
CA PHE A 5 2.96 -48.15 7.72
C PHE A 5 2.80 -47.20 8.94
N ASP A 6 2.78 -47.74 10.16
CA ASP A 6 2.62 -46.99 11.41
C ASP A 6 3.93 -46.52 12.05
N GLU A 7 5.09 -47.09 11.63
CA GLU A 7 6.41 -46.69 12.18
C GLU A 7 7.00 -45.42 11.52
N LEU A 8 6.36 -44.88 10.49
CA LEU A 8 6.78 -43.64 9.81
C LEU A 8 6.06 -42.38 10.31
N ARG A 9 5.20 -42.50 11.31
CA ARG A 9 4.61 -41.37 12.02
C ARG A 9 5.50 -40.91 13.17
N THR A 10 6.68 -40.45 12.90
CA THR A 10 7.35 -39.53 13.83
C THR A 10 6.58 -38.22 13.80
N PRO A 11 5.94 -37.79 14.92
CA PRO A 11 5.37 -36.44 14.99
C PRO A 11 6.51 -35.47 14.73
N ALA A 12 6.30 -34.52 13.83
CA ALA A 12 7.24 -33.44 13.57
C ALA A 12 7.73 -32.93 14.93
N ALA A 13 9.01 -33.18 15.21
CA ALA A 13 9.61 -32.89 16.49
C ALA A 13 9.32 -31.46 16.87
N ALA A 14 8.53 -31.27 17.91
CA ALA A 14 8.36 -29.99 18.55
C ALA A 14 9.76 -29.40 18.76
N SER A 15 10.04 -28.27 18.11
CA SER A 15 11.32 -27.57 18.21
C SER A 15 11.72 -27.44 19.67
N LYS A 16 12.73 -28.19 20.08
CA LYS A 16 13.33 -28.03 21.41
C LYS A 16 13.91 -26.63 21.50
N ALA A 17 13.46 -25.86 22.50
CA ALA A 17 14.01 -24.59 22.99
C ALA A 17 14.31 -23.55 21.87
N GLY A 18 13.33 -23.21 21.07
CA GLY A 18 13.35 -22.06 20.18
C GLY A 18 12.81 -20.81 20.90
N ALA A 19 13.21 -19.65 20.46
CA ALA A 19 12.70 -18.38 20.93
C ALA A 19 11.17 -18.34 20.87
N ASN A 20 10.56 -17.55 21.76
CA ASN A 20 9.11 -17.36 21.80
C ASN A 20 8.58 -16.91 20.42
N PRO A 21 7.67 -17.66 19.74
CA PRO A 21 7.17 -17.30 18.42
C PRO A 21 6.51 -15.91 18.39
N TRP A 22 5.91 -15.48 19.49
CA TRP A 22 5.33 -14.15 19.59
C TRP A 22 6.38 -13.03 19.56
N LEU A 23 7.56 -13.26 20.13
CA LEU A 23 8.67 -12.31 20.03
C LEU A 23 9.16 -12.20 18.59
N ILE A 24 9.25 -13.31 17.86
CA ILE A 24 9.55 -13.30 16.41
C ILE A 24 8.49 -12.48 15.67
N ALA A 25 7.20 -12.71 15.97
CA ALA A 25 6.11 -12.00 15.32
C ALA A 25 6.17 -10.48 15.55
N VAL A 26 6.46 -10.04 16.78
CA VAL A 26 6.61 -8.61 17.09
C VAL A 26 7.79 -7.98 16.35
N LEU A 27 8.95 -8.65 16.35
CA LEU A 27 10.15 -8.12 15.68
C LEU A 27 10.00 -8.04 14.16
N VAL A 28 9.39 -9.06 13.56
CA VAL A 28 9.10 -9.09 12.13
C VAL A 28 8.04 -8.05 11.76
N ALA A 29 6.99 -7.90 12.57
CA ALA A 29 5.99 -6.86 12.38
C ALA A 29 6.58 -5.44 12.51
N LEU A 30 7.52 -5.23 13.44
CA LEU A 30 8.23 -3.95 13.62
C LEU A 30 9.08 -3.60 12.39
N ALA A 31 9.77 -4.56 11.79
CA ALA A 31 10.54 -4.34 10.56
C ALA A 31 9.63 -3.94 9.39
N VAL A 32 8.48 -4.62 9.23
CA VAL A 32 7.48 -4.28 8.21
C VAL A 32 6.81 -2.94 8.50
N PHE A 33 6.51 -2.64 9.75
CA PHE A 33 5.98 -1.33 10.15
C PHE A 33 6.94 -0.21 9.72
N MET A 34 8.24 -0.37 9.95
CA MET A 34 9.27 0.59 9.56
C MET A 34 9.30 0.80 8.04
N GLU A 35 9.25 -0.28 7.24
CA GLU A 35 9.23 -0.21 5.78
C GLU A 35 7.99 0.52 5.24
N VAL A 36 6.80 0.16 5.73
CA VAL A 36 5.55 0.78 5.28
C VAL A 36 5.42 2.21 5.77
N LEU A 37 5.94 2.51 6.97
CA LEU A 37 6.00 3.87 7.50
C LEU A 37 6.87 4.78 6.61
N ASP A 38 8.04 4.31 6.20
CA ASP A 38 8.98 5.05 5.36
C ASP A 38 8.36 5.51 4.02
N THR A 39 7.57 4.65 3.39
CA THR A 39 6.85 5.00 2.15
C THR A 39 5.83 6.12 2.35
N THR A 40 5.11 6.09 3.45
CA THR A 40 4.05 7.07 3.71
C THR A 40 4.57 8.39 4.24
N ILE A 41 5.64 8.37 5.03
CA ILE A 41 6.35 9.57 5.49
C ILE A 41 6.93 10.33 4.30
N ALA A 42 7.58 9.63 3.36
CA ALA A 42 8.23 10.24 2.21
C ALA A 42 7.28 11.13 1.39
N ASN A 43 6.05 10.70 1.18
CA ASN A 43 5.04 11.49 0.44
C ASN A 43 4.73 12.86 1.08
N VAL A 44 4.70 12.93 2.41
CA VAL A 44 4.34 14.16 3.14
C VAL A 44 5.46 15.18 3.12
N VAL A 45 6.71 14.70 3.05
CA VAL A 45 7.89 15.57 3.13
C VAL A 45 8.43 16.03 1.77
N LEU A 46 7.78 15.68 0.65
CA LEU A 46 8.19 16.09 -0.70
C LEU A 46 8.37 17.61 -0.86
N PRO A 47 7.47 18.48 -0.37
CA PRO A 47 7.66 19.93 -0.47
C PRO A 47 8.88 20.42 0.30
N TYR A 48 9.19 19.81 1.44
CA TYR A 48 10.37 20.16 2.25
C TYR A 48 11.66 19.71 1.56
N ILE A 49 11.66 18.53 0.93
CA ILE A 49 12.78 18.02 0.10
C ILE A 49 13.02 18.96 -1.07
N GLY A 50 11.94 19.34 -1.80
CA GLY A 50 12.03 20.26 -2.92
C GLY A 50 12.64 21.60 -2.52
N GLY A 51 12.16 22.19 -1.42
CA GLY A 51 12.66 23.46 -0.89
C GLY A 51 14.14 23.39 -0.45
N ASP A 52 14.53 22.34 0.26
CA ASP A 52 15.90 22.22 0.79
C ASP A 52 16.93 21.87 -0.31
N LEU A 53 16.56 21.05 -1.29
CA LEU A 53 17.43 20.66 -2.40
C LEU A 53 17.34 21.62 -3.61
N GLY A 54 16.49 22.63 -3.56
CA GLY A 54 16.32 23.64 -4.62
C GLY A 54 15.73 23.07 -5.92
N VAL A 55 14.81 22.10 -5.82
CA VAL A 55 14.14 21.46 -6.95
C VAL A 55 12.62 21.63 -6.85
N SER A 56 11.92 21.46 -7.95
CA SER A 56 10.45 21.49 -7.95
C SER A 56 9.86 20.31 -7.17
N VAL A 57 8.60 20.43 -6.72
CA VAL A 57 7.90 19.33 -6.05
C VAL A 57 7.72 18.14 -7.01
N ASP A 58 7.52 18.41 -8.30
CA ASP A 58 7.39 17.40 -9.34
C ASP A 58 8.70 16.61 -9.52
N GLU A 59 9.86 17.28 -9.48
CA GLU A 59 11.14 16.60 -9.47
C GLU A 59 11.38 15.81 -8.17
N ALA A 60 10.98 16.38 -7.03
CA ALA A 60 11.08 15.70 -5.74
C ALA A 60 10.19 14.44 -5.66
N SER A 61 9.07 14.37 -6.40
CA SER A 61 8.19 13.20 -6.41
C SER A 61 8.90 11.93 -6.89
N TRP A 62 9.96 12.04 -7.70
CA TRP A 62 10.81 10.92 -8.10
C TRP A 62 11.43 10.17 -6.91
N VAL A 63 11.54 10.79 -5.76
CA VAL A 63 12.01 10.15 -4.50
C VAL A 63 11.08 9.00 -4.10
N VAL A 64 9.78 9.14 -4.31
CA VAL A 64 8.79 8.09 -4.05
C VAL A 64 8.74 7.10 -5.21
N THR A 65 8.66 7.58 -6.45
CA THR A 65 8.57 6.73 -7.65
C THR A 65 9.73 5.76 -7.75
N THR A 66 10.98 6.22 -7.57
CA THR A 66 12.18 5.35 -7.66
C THR A 66 12.21 4.27 -6.59
N TYR A 67 11.74 4.59 -5.38
CA TYR A 67 11.59 3.60 -4.31
C TYR A 67 10.54 2.55 -4.69
N LEU A 68 9.34 2.96 -5.13
CA LEU A 68 8.24 2.06 -5.47
C LEU A 68 8.61 1.12 -6.63
N VAL A 69 9.24 1.66 -7.68
CA VAL A 69 9.75 0.87 -8.81
C VAL A 69 10.77 -0.17 -8.33
N ALA A 70 11.75 0.24 -7.55
CA ALA A 70 12.77 -0.66 -7.03
C ALA A 70 12.19 -1.72 -6.08
N ASN A 71 11.23 -1.34 -5.25
CA ASN A 71 10.50 -2.24 -4.36
C ASN A 71 9.72 -3.30 -5.16
N ALA A 72 8.97 -2.89 -6.19
CA ALA A 72 8.21 -3.80 -7.06
C ALA A 72 9.12 -4.81 -7.78
N VAL A 73 10.28 -4.35 -8.28
CA VAL A 73 11.29 -5.22 -8.91
C VAL A 73 11.84 -6.25 -7.91
N SER A 74 12.23 -5.81 -6.72
CA SER A 74 12.80 -6.68 -5.70
C SER A 74 11.79 -7.70 -5.15
N LEU A 75 10.53 -7.29 -5.03
CA LEU A 75 9.43 -8.16 -4.59
C LEU A 75 9.35 -9.44 -5.42
N THR A 76 9.58 -9.36 -6.73
CA THR A 76 9.49 -10.49 -7.65
C THR A 76 10.66 -11.47 -7.52
N ALA A 77 11.84 -10.98 -7.18
CA ALA A 77 13.03 -11.80 -6.93
C ALA A 77 13.04 -12.42 -5.53
N SER A 78 12.28 -11.86 -4.59
CA SER A 78 12.35 -12.21 -3.17
C SER A 78 12.08 -13.70 -2.87
N PRO A 79 11.13 -14.43 -3.53
CA PRO A 79 10.92 -15.85 -3.27
C PRO A 79 12.13 -16.70 -3.67
N PHE A 80 12.79 -16.35 -4.77
CA PHE A 80 13.98 -17.04 -5.22
C PHE A 80 15.16 -16.77 -4.28
N LEU A 81 15.41 -15.53 -3.91
CA LEU A 81 16.49 -15.15 -3.01
C LEU A 81 16.29 -15.74 -1.61
N ALA A 82 15.06 -15.75 -1.10
CA ALA A 82 14.72 -16.36 0.18
C ALA A 82 14.98 -17.89 0.19
N ARG A 83 14.75 -18.58 -0.94
CA ARG A 83 15.05 -20.02 -1.07
C ARG A 83 16.56 -20.30 -1.08
N ILE A 84 17.34 -19.49 -1.81
CA ILE A 84 18.79 -19.72 -1.95
C ILE A 84 19.57 -19.29 -0.72
N LEU A 85 19.28 -18.12 -0.18
CA LEU A 85 20.01 -17.54 0.96
C LEU A 85 19.50 -18.08 2.29
N GLY A 86 18.25 -18.57 2.33
CA GLY A 86 17.50 -18.87 3.53
C GLY A 86 16.73 -17.65 4.03
N ARG A 87 15.49 -17.87 4.51
CA ARG A 87 14.58 -16.77 4.91
C ARG A 87 15.18 -15.84 5.95
N ARG A 88 15.86 -16.40 6.98
CA ARG A 88 16.53 -15.61 8.02
C ARG A 88 17.63 -14.71 7.45
N THR A 89 18.55 -15.27 6.69
CA THR A 89 19.69 -14.55 6.14
C THR A 89 19.22 -13.47 5.18
N PHE A 90 18.30 -13.81 4.29
CA PHE A 90 17.75 -12.86 3.32
C PHE A 90 16.99 -11.72 4.02
N PHE A 91 16.17 -12.02 5.04
CA PHE A 91 15.46 -11.00 5.80
C PHE A 91 16.40 -10.04 6.54
N LEU A 92 17.47 -10.55 7.16
CA LEU A 92 18.49 -9.72 7.81
C LEU A 92 19.27 -8.86 6.81
N LEU A 93 19.57 -9.38 5.61
CA LEU A 93 20.18 -8.61 4.54
C LEU A 93 19.26 -7.48 4.06
N CYS A 94 17.99 -7.77 3.83
CA CYS A 94 16.98 -6.77 3.47
C CYS A 94 16.88 -5.67 4.53
N LEU A 95 16.71 -6.06 5.80
CA LEU A 95 16.59 -5.11 6.91
C LEU A 95 17.86 -4.25 7.10
N GLY A 96 19.04 -4.88 7.00
CA GLY A 96 20.31 -4.17 7.11
C GLY A 96 20.53 -3.18 5.96
N LEU A 97 20.32 -3.63 4.72
CA LEU A 97 20.45 -2.77 3.54
C LEU A 97 19.40 -1.63 3.56
N PHE A 98 18.17 -1.91 3.96
CA PHE A 98 17.12 -0.90 4.12
C PHE A 98 17.52 0.16 5.15
N THR A 99 18.04 -0.27 6.30
CA THR A 99 18.45 0.63 7.38
C THR A 99 19.62 1.52 6.93
N VAL A 100 20.63 0.93 6.31
CA VAL A 100 21.81 1.68 5.81
C VAL A 100 21.40 2.66 4.72
N SER A 101 20.64 2.23 3.72
CA SER A 101 20.18 3.12 2.65
C SER A 101 19.25 4.22 3.13
N SER A 102 18.44 3.98 4.16
CA SER A 102 17.63 5.02 4.79
C SER A 102 18.50 6.09 5.46
N MET A 103 19.55 5.69 6.17
CA MET A 103 20.51 6.65 6.74
C MET A 103 21.22 7.45 5.64
N LEU A 104 21.59 6.80 4.52
CA LEU A 104 22.18 7.50 3.37
C LEU A 104 21.18 8.48 2.73
N CYS A 105 19.87 8.16 2.69
CA CYS A 105 18.85 9.10 2.25
C CYS A 105 18.81 10.36 3.13
N ALA A 106 18.97 10.20 4.44
CA ALA A 106 19.02 11.32 5.37
C ALA A 106 20.24 12.24 5.15
N GLU A 107 21.36 11.69 4.69
CA GLU A 107 22.61 12.41 4.42
C GLU A 107 22.74 12.86 2.95
N ALA A 108 21.70 12.70 2.13
CA ALA A 108 21.75 13.06 0.71
C ALA A 108 21.99 14.57 0.52
N TRP A 109 22.96 14.91 -0.35
CA TRP A 109 23.39 16.29 -0.61
C TRP A 109 22.77 16.91 -1.87
N ASN A 110 22.12 16.12 -2.70
CA ASN A 110 21.34 16.54 -3.87
C ASN A 110 20.27 15.50 -4.22
N LEU A 111 19.38 15.85 -5.15
CA LEU A 111 18.31 14.96 -5.58
C LEU A 111 18.83 13.65 -6.18
N GLN A 112 19.87 13.68 -7.02
CA GLN A 112 20.40 12.48 -7.67
C GLN A 112 20.92 11.46 -6.66
N ALA A 113 21.67 11.93 -5.63
CA ALA A 113 22.14 11.07 -4.54
C ALA A 113 20.96 10.46 -3.78
N LEU A 114 19.94 11.27 -3.48
CA LEU A 114 18.71 10.81 -2.80
C LEU A 114 17.99 9.74 -3.63
N LEU A 115 17.84 9.94 -4.93
CA LEU A 115 17.21 8.95 -5.83
C LEU A 115 17.99 7.64 -5.86
N MET A 116 19.32 7.68 -5.95
CA MET A 116 20.15 6.48 -5.91
C MET A 116 19.99 5.71 -4.59
N PHE A 117 19.96 6.42 -3.45
CA PHE A 117 19.76 5.79 -2.15
C PHE A 117 18.34 5.25 -1.98
N ARG A 118 17.34 5.90 -2.56
CA ARG A 118 15.96 5.41 -2.61
C ARG A 118 15.81 4.14 -3.46
N ILE A 119 16.53 4.03 -4.57
CA ILE A 119 16.59 2.78 -5.34
C ILE A 119 17.16 1.64 -4.49
N LEU A 120 18.27 1.86 -3.79
CA LEU A 120 18.87 0.85 -2.91
C LEU A 120 17.93 0.46 -1.77
N GLN A 121 17.24 1.43 -1.17
CA GLN A 121 16.28 1.22 -0.12
C GLN A 121 15.05 0.45 -0.62
N GLY A 122 14.53 0.77 -1.80
CA GLY A 122 13.42 0.05 -2.43
C GLY A 122 13.78 -1.41 -2.75
N LEU A 123 14.98 -1.66 -3.29
CA LEU A 123 15.48 -3.02 -3.52
C LEU A 123 15.57 -3.84 -2.22
N ALA A 124 15.91 -3.20 -1.12
CA ALA A 124 15.94 -3.85 0.19
C ALA A 124 14.52 -4.10 0.74
N GLY A 125 13.63 -3.10 0.65
CA GLY A 125 12.26 -3.16 1.17
C GLY A 125 11.41 -4.26 0.53
N GLY A 126 11.47 -4.41 -0.80
CA GLY A 126 10.60 -5.32 -1.54
C GLY A 126 10.64 -6.79 -1.11
N GLY A 127 11.73 -7.22 -0.47
CA GLY A 127 11.84 -8.57 0.11
C GLY A 127 11.28 -8.71 1.53
N MET A 128 11.11 -7.60 2.26
CA MET A 128 10.81 -7.65 3.70
C MET A 128 9.40 -8.18 3.98
N VAL A 129 8.38 -7.65 3.32
CA VAL A 129 6.97 -8.03 3.54
C VAL A 129 6.69 -9.50 3.23
N PRO A 130 7.01 -10.04 2.02
CA PRO A 130 6.69 -11.44 1.70
C PRO A 130 7.46 -12.43 2.57
N VAL A 131 8.73 -12.16 2.87
CA VAL A 131 9.53 -13.03 3.73
C VAL A 131 9.05 -13.00 5.18
N SER A 132 8.59 -11.84 5.66
CA SER A 132 7.93 -11.72 6.97
C SER A 132 6.75 -12.66 7.12
N GLN A 133 5.86 -12.68 6.11
CA GLN A 133 4.70 -13.58 6.12
C GLN A 133 5.13 -15.06 6.12
N SER A 134 6.16 -15.40 5.36
CA SER A 134 6.70 -16.77 5.33
C SER A 134 7.31 -17.17 6.68
N ILE A 135 8.08 -16.28 7.32
CA ILE A 135 8.63 -16.51 8.68
C ILE A 135 7.50 -16.73 9.69
N LEU A 136 6.43 -15.91 9.63
CA LEU A 136 5.27 -16.07 10.51
C LEU A 136 4.54 -17.39 10.26
N ALA A 137 4.32 -17.76 8.99
CA ALA A 137 3.67 -19.02 8.63
C ALA A 137 4.43 -20.24 9.15
N ASP A 138 5.77 -20.20 9.18
CA ASP A 138 6.61 -21.28 9.68
C ASP A 138 6.73 -21.30 11.20
N SER A 139 6.67 -20.12 11.84
CA SER A 139 6.86 -19.99 13.29
C SER A 139 5.63 -20.37 14.10
N PHE A 140 4.44 -20.41 13.48
CA PHE A 140 3.18 -20.68 14.17
C PHE A 140 2.44 -21.88 13.61
N PRO A 141 1.85 -22.73 14.50
CA PRO A 141 0.97 -23.80 14.08
C PRO A 141 -0.29 -23.21 13.38
N PRO A 142 -0.94 -23.98 12.48
CA PRO A 142 -2.06 -23.49 11.67
C PRO A 142 -3.16 -22.77 12.45
N GLU A 143 -3.46 -23.24 13.67
CA GLU A 143 -4.52 -22.68 14.53
C GLU A 143 -4.20 -21.26 15.04
N LYS A 144 -2.91 -20.90 15.15
CA LYS A 144 -2.43 -19.61 15.66
C LYS A 144 -1.94 -18.65 14.56
N ARG A 145 -1.82 -19.12 13.32
CA ARG A 145 -1.37 -18.30 12.19
C ARG A 145 -2.24 -17.05 11.98
N GLY A 146 -3.57 -17.18 12.14
CA GLY A 146 -4.48 -16.05 12.04
C GLY A 146 -4.15 -14.90 13.00
N GLN A 147 -3.76 -15.24 14.24
CA GLN A 147 -3.36 -14.24 15.24
C GLN A 147 -1.99 -13.61 14.90
N ALA A 148 -1.04 -14.40 14.40
CA ALA A 148 0.26 -13.91 13.98
C ALA A 148 0.15 -12.98 12.77
N PHE A 149 -0.67 -13.34 11.78
CA PHE A 149 -0.98 -12.48 10.63
C PHE A 149 -1.80 -11.25 11.03
N ALA A 150 -2.62 -11.31 12.08
CA ALA A 150 -3.29 -10.13 12.61
C ALA A 150 -2.28 -9.10 13.13
N LEU A 151 -1.25 -9.53 13.87
CA LEU A 151 -0.18 -8.65 14.35
C LEU A 151 0.61 -8.01 13.18
N PHE A 152 0.93 -8.80 12.16
CA PHE A 152 1.53 -8.32 10.92
C PHE A 152 0.61 -7.31 10.21
N GLY A 153 -0.68 -7.62 10.11
CA GLY A 153 -1.68 -6.73 9.48
C GLY A 153 -1.83 -5.40 10.21
N VAL A 154 -1.70 -5.40 11.55
CA VAL A 154 -1.63 -4.14 12.34
C VAL A 154 -0.48 -3.28 11.85
N ALA A 155 0.73 -3.84 11.70
CA ALA A 155 1.88 -3.09 11.22
C ALA A 155 1.64 -2.47 9.84
N VAL A 156 1.09 -3.25 8.90
CA VAL A 156 0.83 -2.82 7.51
C VAL A 156 -0.24 -1.74 7.41
N VAL A 157 -1.27 -1.77 8.28
CA VAL A 157 -2.41 -0.84 8.16
C VAL A 157 -2.26 0.37 9.06
N VAL A 158 -1.56 0.25 10.20
CA VAL A 158 -1.34 1.38 11.12
C VAL A 158 -0.20 2.28 10.65
N ALA A 159 0.82 1.74 10.00
CA ALA A 159 1.94 2.54 9.51
C ALA A 159 1.51 3.68 8.56
N PRO A 160 0.64 3.46 7.55
CA PRO A 160 0.13 4.55 6.72
C PRO A 160 -0.70 5.60 7.46
N VAL A 161 -1.25 5.27 8.62
CA VAL A 161 -2.02 6.20 9.46
C VAL A 161 -1.09 7.08 10.28
N VAL A 162 -0.03 6.49 10.84
CA VAL A 162 0.95 7.18 11.67
C VAL A 162 1.92 8.02 10.83
N GLY A 163 2.24 7.54 9.61
CA GLY A 163 3.24 8.14 8.73
C GLY A 163 3.05 9.63 8.47
N PRO A 164 1.90 10.09 7.98
CA PRO A 164 1.68 11.50 7.71
C PRO A 164 1.79 12.38 8.95
N THR A 165 1.27 11.93 10.10
CA THR A 165 1.33 12.69 11.34
C THR A 165 2.77 12.82 11.86
N LEU A 166 3.49 11.70 11.90
CA LEU A 166 4.88 11.68 12.37
C LEU A 166 5.80 12.41 11.39
N GLY A 167 5.62 12.17 10.09
CA GLY A 167 6.44 12.81 9.05
C GLY A 167 6.25 14.31 8.99
N GLY A 168 4.99 14.79 9.06
CA GLY A 168 4.70 16.22 9.12
C GLY A 168 5.31 16.86 10.37
N TRP A 169 5.15 16.25 11.54
CA TRP A 169 5.73 16.76 12.77
C TRP A 169 7.25 16.83 12.73
N LEU A 170 7.92 15.80 12.21
CA LEU A 170 9.38 15.77 12.05
C LEU A 170 9.85 16.86 11.09
N ALA A 171 9.18 17.02 9.95
CA ALA A 171 9.53 18.02 8.96
C ALA A 171 9.31 19.44 9.44
N ASP A 172 8.20 19.71 10.16
CA ASP A 172 7.86 21.03 10.68
C ASP A 172 8.77 21.46 11.83
N ASN A 173 9.17 20.54 12.72
CA ASN A 173 9.83 20.89 13.98
C ASN A 173 11.34 20.60 14.00
N ILE A 174 11.82 19.69 13.14
CA ILE A 174 13.24 19.28 13.16
C ILE A 174 13.83 19.40 11.74
N SER A 175 13.57 18.43 10.87
CA SER A 175 13.98 18.39 9.47
C SER A 175 13.37 17.17 8.78
N TRP A 176 13.11 17.26 7.47
CA TRP A 176 12.68 16.13 6.65
C TRP A 176 13.69 14.95 6.67
N ARG A 177 14.96 15.21 6.89
CA ARG A 177 16.02 14.20 7.01
C ARG A 177 15.76 13.20 8.13
N TRP A 178 15.13 13.65 9.23
CA TRP A 178 14.78 12.78 10.35
C TRP A 178 13.72 11.74 10.00
N CYS A 179 12.93 11.97 8.96
CA CYS A 179 11.99 10.97 8.46
C CYS A 179 12.70 9.69 7.97
N PHE A 180 13.93 9.82 7.48
CA PHE A 180 14.78 8.70 7.10
C PHE A 180 15.70 8.24 8.25
N MET A 181 16.21 9.18 9.03
CA MET A 181 17.13 8.91 10.13
C MET A 181 16.51 8.04 11.23
N ILE A 182 15.21 8.17 11.50
CA ILE A 182 14.50 7.39 12.52
C ILE A 182 14.59 5.87 12.26
N ASN A 183 14.75 5.45 11.01
CA ASN A 183 14.92 4.06 10.63
C ASN A 183 16.28 3.49 11.09
N GLY A 184 17.27 4.32 11.33
CA GLY A 184 18.60 3.90 11.79
C GLY A 184 18.56 3.16 13.12
N PRO A 185 18.25 3.83 14.23
CA PRO A 185 18.23 3.18 15.56
C PRO A 185 17.21 2.05 15.65
N VAL A 186 16.01 2.20 15.04
CA VAL A 186 14.97 1.17 15.05
C VAL A 186 15.41 -0.05 14.24
N GLY A 187 15.97 0.15 13.05
CA GLY A 187 16.44 -0.93 12.18
C GLY A 187 17.60 -1.70 12.79
N VAL A 188 18.60 -1.00 13.37
CA VAL A 188 19.74 -1.65 14.04
C VAL A 188 19.28 -2.47 15.24
N ALA A 189 18.41 -1.92 16.09
CA ALA A 189 17.88 -2.64 17.25
C ALA A 189 17.07 -3.87 16.82
N THR A 190 16.19 -3.71 15.83
CA THR A 190 15.36 -4.81 15.29
C THR A 190 16.23 -5.89 14.63
N MET A 191 17.23 -5.50 13.84
CA MET A 191 18.17 -6.42 13.21
C MET A 191 18.96 -7.23 14.24
N ALA A 192 19.50 -6.57 15.27
CA ALA A 192 20.21 -7.24 16.35
C ALA A 192 19.29 -8.23 17.07
N ALA A 193 18.08 -7.80 17.44
CA ALA A 193 17.11 -8.68 18.13
C ALA A 193 16.74 -9.89 17.26
N ILE A 194 16.46 -9.71 15.97
CA ILE A 194 16.16 -10.82 15.05
C ILE A 194 17.35 -11.76 14.89
N ALA A 195 18.57 -11.24 14.79
CA ALA A 195 19.78 -12.05 14.67
C ALA A 195 19.97 -12.99 15.88
N PHE A 196 19.59 -12.55 17.09
CA PHE A 196 19.66 -13.38 18.30
C PHE A 196 18.47 -14.34 18.45
N VAL A 197 17.28 -13.91 18.06
CA VAL A 197 16.01 -14.61 18.33
C VAL A 197 15.67 -15.63 17.24
N LEU A 198 15.82 -15.24 15.96
CA LEU A 198 15.44 -16.07 14.81
C LEU A 198 16.58 -17.03 14.47
N ARG A 199 16.36 -18.33 14.75
CA ARG A 199 17.31 -19.40 14.38
C ARG A 199 16.74 -20.22 13.23
N GLU A 200 17.58 -20.58 12.25
CA GLU A 200 17.18 -21.54 11.21
C GLU A 200 17.05 -22.95 11.80
N SER A 201 15.97 -23.64 11.45
CA SER A 201 15.83 -25.06 11.84
C SER A 201 16.75 -25.94 10.98
N ALA A 202 17.19 -27.07 11.53
CA ALA A 202 17.99 -28.03 10.77
C ALA A 202 17.26 -28.54 9.50
N ALA A 203 15.92 -28.69 9.59
CA ALA A 203 15.08 -29.05 8.44
C ALA A 203 15.11 -27.98 7.32
N SER A 204 15.06 -26.70 7.69
CA SER A 204 15.14 -25.58 6.74
C SER A 204 16.52 -25.51 6.05
N ILE A 205 17.60 -25.84 6.79
CA ILE A 205 18.97 -25.89 6.23
C ILE A 205 19.09 -27.03 5.23
N GLU A 206 18.53 -28.20 5.55
CA GLU A 206 18.57 -29.36 4.66
C GLU A 206 17.71 -29.16 3.41
N GLU A 207 16.51 -28.60 3.56
CA GLU A 207 15.65 -28.22 2.44
C GLU A 207 16.36 -27.21 1.51
N ARG A 208 17.07 -26.23 2.09
CA ARG A 208 17.88 -25.27 1.32
C ARG A 208 18.99 -25.94 0.53
N LYS A 209 19.71 -26.92 1.10
CA LYS A 209 20.73 -27.70 0.39
C LYS A 209 20.13 -28.45 -0.77
N ARG A 210 19.04 -29.19 -0.57
CA ARG A 210 18.33 -29.91 -1.63
C ARG A 210 17.83 -28.97 -2.73
N THR A 211 17.28 -27.82 -2.36
CA THR A 211 16.82 -26.81 -3.32
C THR A 211 17.99 -26.23 -4.13
N ARG A 212 19.15 -26.01 -3.51
CA ARG A 212 20.35 -25.55 -4.23
C ARG A 212 20.90 -26.59 -5.22
N GLU A 213 20.83 -27.86 -4.87
CA GLU A 213 21.29 -28.96 -5.71
C GLU A 213 20.31 -29.23 -6.88
N GLN A 214 19.00 -28.95 -6.69
CA GLN A 214 17.94 -29.18 -7.68
C GLN A 214 17.51 -27.89 -8.42
N ALA A 215 18.09 -26.74 -8.08
CA ALA A 215 17.71 -25.49 -8.73
C ALA A 215 18.18 -25.51 -10.18
N ASP A 216 17.25 -25.64 -11.10
CA ASP A 216 17.41 -25.04 -12.43
C ASP A 216 17.77 -23.57 -12.22
N GLY A 217 18.82 -23.07 -12.89
CA GLY A 217 19.38 -21.75 -12.62
C GLY A 217 18.33 -20.62 -12.56
N PHE A 218 18.71 -19.49 -12.03
CA PHE A 218 17.87 -18.30 -11.96
C PHE A 218 17.30 -17.95 -13.35
N ASP A 219 15.99 -17.84 -13.45
CA ASP A 219 15.31 -17.40 -14.70
C ASP A 219 15.51 -15.88 -14.90
N PHE A 220 16.73 -15.55 -15.39
CA PHE A 220 17.11 -14.16 -15.62
C PHE A 220 16.18 -13.45 -16.61
N VAL A 221 15.71 -14.16 -17.65
CA VAL A 221 14.84 -13.57 -18.67
C VAL A 221 13.44 -13.32 -18.08
N GLY A 222 12.87 -14.30 -17.37
CA GLY A 222 11.59 -14.11 -16.66
C GLY A 222 11.68 -12.97 -15.66
N PHE A 223 12.78 -12.89 -14.89
CA PHE A 223 13.00 -11.77 -13.95
C PHE A 223 13.05 -10.42 -14.66
N VAL A 224 13.80 -10.28 -15.75
CA VAL A 224 13.91 -9.01 -16.50
C VAL A 224 12.54 -8.62 -17.08
N LEU A 225 11.76 -9.56 -17.63
CA LEU A 225 10.44 -9.28 -18.17
C LEU A 225 9.46 -8.80 -17.08
N VAL A 226 9.42 -9.50 -15.95
CA VAL A 226 8.55 -9.15 -14.82
C VAL A 226 8.96 -7.81 -14.20
N ALA A 227 10.26 -7.62 -13.97
CA ALA A 227 10.80 -6.39 -13.40
C ALA A 227 10.54 -5.17 -14.31
N THR A 228 10.74 -5.36 -15.63
CA THR A 228 10.45 -4.31 -16.61
C THR A 228 8.96 -4.00 -16.68
N PHE A 229 8.10 -5.03 -16.66
CA PHE A 229 6.65 -4.85 -16.66
C PHE A 229 6.19 -4.06 -15.42
N LEU A 230 6.55 -4.52 -14.22
CA LEU A 230 6.11 -3.88 -12.98
C LEU A 230 6.72 -2.49 -12.81
N GLY A 231 8.00 -2.31 -13.15
CA GLY A 231 8.65 -1.01 -13.06
C GLY A 231 8.08 0.00 -14.05
N ALA A 232 7.84 -0.41 -15.30
CA ALA A 232 7.21 0.45 -16.30
C ALA A 232 5.75 0.75 -15.95
N LEU A 233 5.00 -0.23 -15.41
CA LEU A 233 3.64 -0.02 -14.94
C LEU A 233 3.58 1.01 -13.82
N GLU A 234 4.49 0.91 -12.84
CA GLU A 234 4.57 1.85 -11.72
C GLU A 234 4.85 3.27 -12.20
N ILE A 235 5.81 3.45 -13.12
CA ILE A 235 6.11 4.76 -13.71
C ILE A 235 4.90 5.33 -14.45
N VAL A 236 4.21 4.52 -15.27
CA VAL A 236 3.02 4.97 -16.01
C VAL A 236 1.90 5.39 -15.07
N LEU A 237 1.69 4.65 -13.97
CA LEU A 237 0.62 4.96 -13.02
C LEU A 237 0.94 6.18 -12.16
N ASP A 238 2.18 6.33 -11.74
CA ASP A 238 2.61 7.40 -10.84
C ASP A 238 2.82 8.72 -11.59
N ARG A 239 3.46 8.67 -12.78
CA ARG A 239 3.81 9.85 -13.57
C ARG A 239 2.80 10.21 -14.66
N GLY A 240 1.87 9.32 -14.98
CA GLY A 240 0.98 9.48 -16.13
C GLY A 240 0.22 10.80 -16.12
N LEU A 241 -0.35 11.21 -14.98
CA LEU A 241 -1.11 12.44 -14.86
C LEU A 241 -0.21 13.69 -14.95
N GLU A 242 0.95 13.65 -14.29
CA GLU A 242 1.89 14.78 -14.25
C GLU A 242 2.52 15.07 -15.62
N ASP A 243 2.75 14.02 -16.41
CA ASP A 243 3.36 14.08 -17.74
C ASP A 243 2.30 14.04 -18.89
N ASP A 244 1.05 14.43 -18.64
CA ASP A 244 -0.03 14.48 -19.66
C ASP A 244 -0.30 13.14 -20.37
N TRP A 245 -0.13 12.00 -19.69
CA TRP A 245 -0.44 10.68 -20.19
C TRP A 245 0.13 10.41 -21.59
N PHE A 246 -0.70 9.95 -22.51
CA PHE A 246 -0.29 9.58 -23.88
C PHE A 246 0.00 10.79 -24.78
N ALA A 247 -0.14 12.04 -24.32
CA ALA A 247 0.38 13.21 -25.02
C ALA A 247 1.91 13.26 -24.92
N SER A 248 2.48 12.81 -23.80
CA SER A 248 3.93 12.72 -23.61
C SER A 248 4.54 11.56 -24.41
N SER A 249 5.65 11.85 -25.11
CA SER A 249 6.44 10.81 -25.79
C SER A 249 7.11 9.85 -24.81
N TYR A 250 7.48 10.37 -23.62
CA TYR A 250 8.07 9.57 -22.55
C TYR A 250 7.07 8.52 -22.04
N ILE A 251 5.86 8.93 -21.64
CA ILE A 251 4.83 8.01 -21.14
C ILE A 251 4.42 6.99 -22.21
N ARG A 252 4.28 7.42 -23.50
CA ARG A 252 4.00 6.49 -24.60
C ARG A 252 5.09 5.41 -24.72
N THR A 253 6.36 5.79 -24.61
CA THR A 253 7.47 4.85 -24.70
C THR A 253 7.44 3.86 -23.53
N VAL A 254 7.28 4.36 -22.30
CA VAL A 254 7.22 3.51 -21.09
C VAL A 254 5.99 2.59 -21.12
N ALA A 255 4.83 3.08 -21.55
CA ALA A 255 3.61 2.28 -21.70
C ALA A 255 3.76 1.20 -22.79
N SER A 256 4.47 1.50 -23.90
CA SER A 256 4.79 0.51 -24.93
C SER A 256 5.72 -0.58 -24.40
N VAL A 257 6.74 -0.20 -23.62
CA VAL A 257 7.65 -1.15 -22.95
C VAL A 257 6.87 -2.00 -21.94
N CYS A 258 5.99 -1.41 -21.15
CA CYS A 258 5.11 -2.09 -20.20
C CYS A 258 4.25 -3.15 -20.90
N THR A 259 3.55 -2.75 -21.97
CA THR A 259 2.66 -3.65 -22.73
C THR A 259 3.44 -4.78 -23.40
N LEU A 260 4.59 -4.47 -24.01
CA LEU A 260 5.43 -5.47 -24.65
C LEU A 260 6.00 -6.47 -23.65
N SER A 261 6.50 -5.98 -22.52
CA SER A 261 7.02 -6.83 -21.44
C SER A 261 5.94 -7.75 -20.88
N PHE A 262 4.72 -7.23 -20.67
CA PHE A 262 3.57 -8.03 -20.25
C PHE A 262 3.20 -9.12 -21.26
N ALA A 263 3.14 -8.77 -22.55
CA ALA A 263 2.81 -9.71 -23.62
C ALA A 263 3.87 -10.83 -23.78
N LEU A 264 5.14 -10.51 -23.58
CA LEU A 264 6.23 -11.49 -23.63
C LEU A 264 6.36 -12.31 -22.34
N MET A 265 6.04 -11.73 -21.19
CA MET A 265 6.11 -12.37 -19.89
C MET A 265 5.18 -13.58 -19.80
N ILE A 266 3.92 -13.46 -20.26
CA ILE A 266 2.92 -14.52 -20.11
C ILE A 266 3.38 -15.83 -20.77
N PRO A 267 3.71 -15.89 -22.08
CA PRO A 267 4.15 -17.12 -22.71
C PRO A 267 5.48 -17.62 -22.15
N TRP A 268 6.38 -16.72 -21.76
CA TRP A 268 7.65 -17.11 -21.15
C TRP A 268 7.44 -17.84 -19.83
N GLU A 269 6.72 -17.23 -18.88
CA GLU A 269 6.44 -17.81 -17.56
C GLU A 269 5.61 -19.11 -17.65
N MET A 270 4.72 -19.22 -18.64
CA MET A 270 3.96 -20.45 -18.89
C MET A 270 4.84 -21.58 -19.44
N SER A 271 5.95 -21.29 -20.09
CA SER A 271 6.89 -22.28 -20.64
C SER A 271 7.85 -22.86 -19.60
N ARG A 272 8.03 -22.16 -18.45
CA ARG A 272 9.01 -22.54 -17.43
C ARG A 272 8.43 -23.52 -16.39
N ARG A 273 9.31 -24.44 -15.91
CA ARG A 273 8.97 -25.35 -14.80
C ARG A 273 8.97 -24.64 -13.45
N GLN A 274 9.86 -23.66 -13.27
CA GLN A 274 9.98 -22.82 -12.08
C GLN A 274 9.87 -21.35 -12.50
N PRO A 275 8.63 -20.85 -12.77
CA PRO A 275 8.43 -19.48 -13.20
C PRO A 275 8.69 -18.50 -12.07
N MET A 276 9.06 -17.24 -12.41
CA MET A 276 9.13 -16.12 -11.46
C MET A 276 7.76 -15.71 -10.95
N ILE A 277 6.78 -15.67 -11.86
CA ILE A 277 5.36 -15.50 -11.57
C ILE A 277 4.60 -16.71 -12.07
N ASP A 278 3.95 -17.44 -11.17
CA ASP A 278 3.10 -18.55 -11.58
C ASP A 278 1.75 -18.04 -12.15
N VAL A 279 1.75 -17.73 -13.44
CA VAL A 279 0.56 -17.26 -14.17
C VAL A 279 -0.61 -18.26 -14.04
N ARG A 280 -0.32 -19.57 -13.98
CA ARG A 280 -1.36 -20.61 -13.82
C ARG A 280 -2.02 -20.52 -12.43
N MET A 281 -1.23 -20.16 -11.40
CA MET A 281 -1.76 -19.93 -10.05
C MET A 281 -2.66 -18.70 -10.03
N VAL A 282 -2.24 -17.59 -10.66
CA VAL A 282 -3.08 -16.37 -10.78
C VAL A 282 -4.33 -16.63 -11.59
N ALA A 283 -4.26 -17.44 -12.63
CA ALA A 283 -5.43 -17.84 -13.43
C ALA A 283 -6.37 -18.82 -12.71
N SER A 284 -5.96 -19.41 -11.59
CA SER A 284 -6.82 -20.32 -10.82
C SER A 284 -7.97 -19.57 -10.16
N ARG A 285 -9.16 -20.18 -10.11
CA ARG A 285 -10.36 -19.54 -9.56
C ARG A 285 -10.19 -19.05 -8.13
N GLN A 286 -9.54 -19.82 -7.26
CA GLN A 286 -9.37 -19.49 -5.85
C GLN A 286 -8.35 -18.36 -5.67
N PHE A 287 -7.15 -18.56 -6.18
CA PHE A 287 -6.07 -17.58 -6.02
C PHE A 287 -6.33 -16.31 -6.83
N GLY A 288 -6.83 -16.43 -8.07
CA GLY A 288 -7.14 -15.27 -8.90
C GLY A 288 -8.22 -14.36 -8.31
N ALA A 289 -9.29 -14.95 -7.73
CA ALA A 289 -10.28 -14.15 -7.02
C ALA A 289 -9.66 -13.43 -5.80
N ALA A 290 -8.83 -14.11 -5.00
CA ALA A 290 -8.11 -13.51 -3.89
C ALA A 290 -7.16 -12.39 -4.36
N PHE A 291 -6.45 -12.61 -5.46
CA PHE A 291 -5.54 -11.64 -6.09
C PHE A 291 -6.28 -10.35 -6.51
N VAL A 292 -7.39 -10.47 -7.23
CA VAL A 292 -8.19 -9.31 -7.68
C VAL A 292 -8.82 -8.57 -6.50
N VAL A 293 -9.33 -9.29 -5.50
CA VAL A 293 -9.87 -8.65 -4.27
C VAL A 293 -8.76 -7.92 -3.51
N MET A 294 -7.55 -8.49 -3.42
CA MET A 294 -6.42 -7.82 -2.78
C MET A 294 -5.97 -6.57 -3.55
N LEU A 295 -5.97 -6.63 -4.88
CA LEU A 295 -5.69 -5.48 -5.75
C LEU A 295 -6.70 -4.34 -5.49
N ALA A 296 -8.00 -4.63 -5.46
CA ALA A 296 -9.04 -3.65 -5.14
C ALA A 296 -8.88 -3.11 -3.70
N THR A 297 -8.52 -3.96 -2.74
CA THR A 297 -8.28 -3.56 -1.34
C THR A 297 -7.10 -2.60 -1.24
N GLY A 298 -6.00 -2.90 -1.95
CA GLY A 298 -4.85 -2.00 -2.05
C GLY A 298 -5.24 -0.65 -2.64
N ALA A 299 -5.98 -0.64 -3.74
CA ALA A 299 -6.45 0.58 -4.39
C ALA A 299 -7.24 1.49 -3.42
N ILE A 300 -8.19 0.92 -2.70
CA ILE A 300 -9.01 1.68 -1.75
C ILE A 300 -8.18 2.18 -0.56
N LEU A 301 -7.33 1.32 0.02
CA LEU A 301 -6.51 1.67 1.17
C LEU A 301 -5.58 2.84 0.86
N TYR A 302 -4.78 2.75 -0.22
CA TYR A 302 -3.78 3.76 -0.54
C TYR A 302 -4.43 5.06 -1.05
N ALA A 303 -5.44 4.97 -1.93
CA ALA A 303 -6.16 6.14 -2.41
C ALA A 303 -6.82 6.92 -1.25
N THR A 304 -7.52 6.24 -0.33
CA THR A 304 -8.14 6.92 0.83
C THR A 304 -7.12 7.48 1.81
N THR A 305 -5.98 6.82 1.99
CA THR A 305 -4.93 7.28 2.89
C THR A 305 -4.24 8.54 2.35
N GLN A 306 -4.19 8.72 1.03
CA GLN A 306 -3.59 9.89 0.38
C GLN A 306 -4.61 11.02 0.21
N TYR A 307 -5.79 10.74 -0.35
CA TYR A 307 -6.75 11.78 -0.76
C TYR A 307 -7.63 12.30 0.37
N LEU A 308 -7.87 11.55 1.44
CA LEU A 308 -8.62 12.08 2.58
C LEU A 308 -7.86 13.15 3.36
N PRO A 309 -6.57 12.98 3.73
CA PRO A 309 -5.79 14.06 4.31
C PRO A 309 -5.65 15.27 3.39
N LEU A 310 -5.48 15.03 2.08
CA LEU A 310 -5.37 16.09 1.08
C LEU A 310 -6.66 16.93 1.02
N LEU A 311 -7.82 16.28 1.01
CA LEU A 311 -9.13 16.93 1.08
C LEU A 311 -9.25 17.84 2.29
N VAL A 312 -8.97 17.33 3.51
CA VAL A 312 -9.16 18.13 4.73
C VAL A 312 -8.14 19.26 4.86
N GLN A 313 -6.93 19.10 4.31
CA GLN A 313 -5.94 20.18 4.27
C GLN A 313 -6.33 21.28 3.25
N GLN A 314 -6.69 20.90 2.03
CA GLN A 314 -6.94 21.85 0.96
C GLN A 314 -8.29 22.56 1.08
N GLN A 315 -9.35 21.84 1.49
CA GLN A 315 -10.71 22.37 1.47
C GLN A 315 -11.20 22.84 2.84
N TYR A 316 -10.66 22.28 3.94
CA TYR A 316 -11.07 22.64 5.31
C TYR A 316 -9.98 23.38 6.09
N GLY A 317 -8.81 23.61 5.47
CA GLY A 317 -7.70 24.35 6.10
C GLY A 317 -7.06 23.64 7.29
N TYR A 318 -7.18 22.32 7.39
CA TYR A 318 -6.54 21.55 8.44
C TYR A 318 -5.02 21.56 8.26
N THR A 319 -4.29 21.65 9.37
CA THR A 319 -2.84 21.43 9.34
C THR A 319 -2.53 19.95 9.05
N ALA A 320 -1.31 19.65 8.63
CA ALA A 320 -0.88 18.26 8.39
C ALA A 320 -1.09 17.37 9.63
N THR A 321 -0.86 17.91 10.83
CA THR A 321 -1.11 17.21 12.10
C THR A 321 -2.58 16.86 12.29
N TRP A 322 -3.50 17.81 12.06
CA TRP A 322 -4.95 17.56 12.17
C TRP A 322 -5.45 16.59 11.10
N ALA A 323 -4.93 16.69 9.88
CA ALA A 323 -5.25 15.75 8.82
C ALA A 323 -4.80 14.30 9.16
N GLY A 324 -3.64 14.15 9.78
CA GLY A 324 -3.19 12.86 10.32
C GLY A 324 -4.08 12.36 11.47
N LEU A 325 -4.51 13.26 12.35
CA LEU A 325 -5.43 12.91 13.45
C LEU A 325 -6.79 12.43 12.96
N VAL A 326 -7.28 12.90 11.81
CA VAL A 326 -8.50 12.37 11.16
C VAL A 326 -8.38 10.88 10.85
N LEU A 327 -7.18 10.40 10.47
CA LEU A 327 -6.94 8.99 10.16
C LEU A 327 -6.81 8.11 11.42
N SER A 328 -6.37 8.68 12.53
CA SER A 328 -5.98 7.95 13.75
C SER A 328 -7.11 7.12 14.38
N PRO A 329 -8.37 7.59 14.51
CA PRO A 329 -9.47 6.77 15.03
C PRO A 329 -9.73 5.52 14.18
N GLY A 330 -9.61 5.64 12.84
CA GLY A 330 -9.71 4.50 11.94
C GLY A 330 -8.59 3.49 12.15
N GLY A 331 -7.36 3.95 12.40
CA GLY A 331 -6.21 3.11 12.73
C GLY A 331 -6.44 2.28 14.01
N LEU A 332 -6.96 2.91 15.07
CA LEU A 332 -7.31 2.23 16.33
C LEU A 332 -8.39 1.15 16.12
N VAL A 333 -9.43 1.47 15.36
CA VAL A 333 -10.48 0.50 15.01
C VAL A 333 -9.89 -0.64 14.19
N THR A 334 -9.06 -0.35 13.20
CA THR A 334 -8.37 -1.37 12.40
C THR A 334 -7.53 -2.31 13.27
N MET A 335 -6.74 -1.75 14.19
CA MET A 335 -5.92 -2.53 15.11
C MET A 335 -6.76 -3.51 15.94
N THR A 336 -7.85 -3.02 16.52
CA THR A 336 -8.78 -3.86 17.30
C THR A 336 -9.44 -4.93 16.42
N MET A 337 -9.92 -4.55 15.24
CA MET A 337 -10.59 -5.46 14.32
C MET A 337 -9.65 -6.54 13.74
N MET A 338 -8.36 -6.27 13.60
CA MET A 338 -7.41 -7.30 13.17
C MET A 338 -7.39 -8.50 14.12
N PHE A 339 -7.42 -8.27 15.44
CA PHE A 339 -7.49 -9.36 16.43
C PHE A 339 -8.85 -10.06 16.39
N VAL A 340 -9.94 -9.31 16.28
CA VAL A 340 -11.30 -9.87 16.17
C VAL A 340 -11.42 -10.75 14.93
N VAL A 341 -10.96 -10.27 13.78
CA VAL A 341 -11.01 -11.01 12.52
C VAL A 341 -10.07 -12.19 12.52
N GLY A 342 -8.89 -12.10 13.17
CA GLY A 342 -7.99 -13.23 13.38
C GLY A 342 -8.67 -14.41 14.10
N PHE A 343 -9.51 -14.10 15.10
CA PHE A 343 -10.33 -15.09 15.77
C PHE A 343 -11.52 -15.56 14.93
N LEU A 344 -12.17 -14.65 14.22
CA LEU A 344 -13.36 -14.92 13.42
C LEU A 344 -13.04 -15.79 12.19
N SER A 345 -11.85 -15.61 11.59
CA SER A 345 -11.38 -16.35 10.41
C SER A 345 -11.24 -17.87 10.66
N SER A 346 -11.10 -18.30 11.91
CA SER A 346 -11.11 -19.72 12.26
C SER A 346 -12.51 -20.34 12.31
N ARG A 347 -13.57 -19.53 12.35
CA ARG A 347 -14.97 -19.95 12.55
C ARG A 347 -15.89 -19.65 11.38
N ILE A 348 -15.60 -18.60 10.63
CA ILE A 348 -16.45 -18.11 9.53
C ILE A 348 -15.69 -18.26 8.20
N GLN A 349 -16.43 -18.65 7.16
CA GLN A 349 -15.85 -18.79 5.81
C GLN A 349 -15.31 -17.45 5.29
N PRO A 350 -14.08 -17.42 4.74
CA PRO A 350 -13.43 -16.21 4.24
C PRO A 350 -14.30 -15.38 3.30
N LYS A 351 -15.03 -16.03 2.40
CA LYS A 351 -15.89 -15.36 1.43
C LYS A 351 -16.98 -14.47 2.05
N TYR A 352 -17.53 -14.85 3.20
CA TYR A 352 -18.55 -14.05 3.89
C TYR A 352 -17.94 -12.88 4.65
N LEU A 353 -16.75 -13.09 5.25
CA LEU A 353 -16.01 -12.02 5.91
C LEU A 353 -15.59 -10.95 4.90
N ILE A 354 -15.04 -11.38 3.75
CA ILE A 354 -14.61 -10.49 2.68
C ILE A 354 -15.81 -9.71 2.11
N ALA A 355 -16.93 -10.38 1.84
CA ALA A 355 -18.14 -9.71 1.33
C ALA A 355 -18.69 -8.68 2.33
N ALA A 356 -18.74 -9.01 3.62
CA ALA A 356 -19.17 -8.09 4.68
C ALA A 356 -18.21 -6.89 4.79
N GLY A 357 -16.89 -7.15 4.77
CA GLY A 357 -15.87 -6.10 4.78
C GLY A 357 -15.95 -5.17 3.58
N ALA A 358 -16.20 -5.72 2.38
CA ALA A 358 -16.36 -4.94 1.15
C ALA A 358 -17.62 -4.05 1.20
N LEU A 359 -18.73 -4.54 1.76
CA LEU A 359 -19.94 -3.74 1.95
C LEU A 359 -19.74 -2.60 2.96
N ILE A 360 -19.07 -2.87 4.09
CA ILE A 360 -18.75 -1.84 5.09
C ILE A 360 -17.81 -0.79 4.47
N THR A 361 -16.81 -1.22 3.71
CA THR A 361 -15.89 -0.32 2.99
C THR A 361 -16.64 0.53 1.97
N ALA A 362 -17.55 -0.06 1.19
CA ALA A 362 -18.39 0.66 0.24
C ALA A 362 -19.28 1.69 0.94
N PHE A 363 -19.86 1.35 2.08
CA PHE A 363 -20.67 2.28 2.87
C PHE A 363 -19.82 3.45 3.42
N SER A 364 -18.58 3.18 3.85
CA SER A 364 -17.64 4.25 4.25
C SER A 364 -17.35 5.21 3.10
N MET A 365 -17.13 4.69 1.90
CA MET A 365 -16.90 5.51 0.70
C MET A 365 -18.15 6.29 0.29
N TYR A 366 -19.33 5.66 0.38
CA TYR A 366 -20.61 6.34 0.19
C TYR A 366 -20.79 7.52 1.15
N GLN A 367 -20.44 7.34 2.43
CA GLN A 367 -20.51 8.44 3.40
C GLN A 367 -19.55 9.59 3.01
N LEU A 368 -18.32 9.27 2.57
CA LEU A 368 -17.36 10.27 2.09
C LEU A 368 -17.79 10.94 0.79
N SER A 369 -18.61 10.31 -0.04
CA SER A 369 -19.16 10.96 -1.24
C SER A 369 -20.20 12.04 -0.93
N GLY A 370 -20.60 12.22 0.32
CA GLY A 370 -21.49 13.29 0.79
C GLY A 370 -20.74 14.49 1.38
N VAL A 371 -19.51 14.76 0.94
CA VAL A 371 -18.66 15.88 1.44
C VAL A 371 -19.25 17.24 1.00
N TYR A 372 -19.30 18.20 1.93
CA TYR A 372 -19.70 19.59 1.68
C TYR A 372 -18.96 20.55 2.63
N GLY A 373 -19.02 21.87 2.37
CA GLY A 373 -18.15 22.86 3.01
C GLY A 373 -18.22 23.00 4.54
N ASP A 374 -19.22 22.44 5.22
CA ASP A 374 -19.50 22.70 6.64
C ASP A 374 -19.46 21.40 7.50
N LEU A 375 -18.50 20.53 7.19
CA LEU A 375 -18.33 19.27 7.92
C LEU A 375 -17.27 19.38 9.02
N ASP A 376 -17.58 18.74 10.15
CA ASP A 376 -16.68 18.69 11.30
C ASP A 376 -15.66 17.52 11.23
N PHE A 377 -14.71 17.56 12.12
CA PHE A 377 -13.70 16.50 12.31
C PHE A 377 -14.32 15.10 12.44
N TRP A 378 -15.44 14.99 13.17
CA TRP A 378 -16.06 13.71 13.48
C TRP A 378 -16.71 13.04 12.28
N PHE A 379 -17.12 13.80 11.26
CA PHE A 379 -17.62 13.22 10.02
C PHE A 379 -16.54 12.38 9.33
N PHE A 380 -15.35 12.94 9.18
CA PHE A 380 -14.20 12.26 8.57
C PHE A 380 -13.68 11.12 9.43
N ALA A 381 -13.57 11.34 10.74
CA ALA A 381 -13.15 10.35 11.70
C ALA A 381 -14.07 9.12 11.71
N ARG A 382 -15.42 9.31 11.71
CA ARG A 382 -16.40 8.20 11.65
C ARG A 382 -16.29 7.43 10.34
N SER A 383 -16.17 8.12 9.21
CA SER A 383 -15.98 7.47 7.91
C SER A 383 -14.69 6.63 7.90
N ARG A 384 -13.61 7.15 8.49
CA ARG A 384 -12.36 6.41 8.63
C ARG A 384 -12.47 5.23 9.59
N MET A 385 -13.25 5.35 10.67
CA MET A 385 -13.55 4.23 11.59
C MET A 385 -14.32 3.11 10.87
N LEU A 386 -15.30 3.45 10.02
CA LEU A 386 -16.02 2.46 9.20
C LEU A 386 -15.09 1.75 8.23
N LEU A 387 -14.17 2.47 7.58
CA LEU A 387 -13.14 1.86 6.74
C LEU A 387 -12.25 0.93 7.57
N GLY A 388 -11.89 1.35 8.78
CA GLY A 388 -11.11 0.56 9.74
C GLY A 388 -11.82 -0.72 10.22
N LEU A 389 -13.16 -0.76 10.19
CA LEU A 389 -13.94 -1.99 10.40
C LEU A 389 -13.91 -2.91 9.17
N GLY A 390 -14.03 -2.34 7.96
CA GLY A 390 -14.16 -3.09 6.71
C GLY A 390 -12.86 -3.73 6.24
N LEU A 391 -11.77 -2.99 6.20
CA LEU A 391 -10.49 -3.45 5.62
C LEU A 391 -9.93 -4.73 6.28
N PRO A 392 -9.89 -4.90 7.61
CA PRO A 392 -9.44 -6.14 8.23
C PRO A 392 -10.26 -7.37 7.83
N LEU A 393 -11.58 -7.19 7.66
CA LEU A 393 -12.49 -8.24 7.21
C LEU A 393 -12.22 -8.70 5.77
N ILE A 394 -11.50 -7.92 4.98
CA ILE A 394 -11.06 -8.29 3.64
C ILE A 394 -9.61 -8.82 3.69
N PHE A 395 -8.70 -8.01 4.22
CA PHE A 395 -7.26 -8.24 4.14
C PHE A 395 -6.83 -9.60 4.73
N LEU A 396 -7.24 -9.89 5.96
CA LEU A 396 -6.82 -11.10 6.65
C LEU A 396 -7.44 -12.37 6.03
N PRO A 397 -8.77 -12.44 5.77
CA PRO A 397 -9.35 -13.62 5.12
C PRO A 397 -8.88 -13.84 3.68
N VAL A 398 -8.59 -12.78 2.90
CA VAL A 398 -8.00 -12.91 1.55
C VAL A 398 -6.61 -13.54 1.64
N THR A 399 -5.77 -13.05 2.55
CA THR A 399 -4.42 -13.60 2.74
C THR A 399 -4.48 -15.06 3.14
N THR A 400 -5.35 -15.44 4.09
CA THR A 400 -5.49 -16.84 4.52
C THR A 400 -6.10 -17.72 3.42
N ALA A 401 -7.09 -17.23 2.68
CA ALA A 401 -7.72 -17.97 1.58
C ALA A 401 -6.78 -18.17 0.38
N SER A 402 -5.82 -17.28 0.17
CA SER A 402 -4.83 -17.41 -0.90
C SER A 402 -3.85 -18.58 -0.70
N TYR A 403 -3.68 -19.03 0.55
CA TYR A 403 -2.84 -20.19 0.87
C TYR A 403 -3.58 -21.53 0.81
N ASP A 404 -4.92 -21.52 0.68
CA ASP A 404 -5.70 -22.75 0.66
C ASP A 404 -5.58 -23.48 -0.68
N GLY A 405 -5.28 -24.78 -0.62
CA GLY A 405 -5.14 -25.64 -1.82
C GLY A 405 -3.86 -25.40 -2.65
N LEU A 406 -2.86 -24.67 -2.10
CA LEU A 406 -1.58 -24.49 -2.79
C LEU A 406 -0.76 -25.79 -2.79
N PRO A 407 -0.03 -26.07 -3.89
CA PRO A 407 0.98 -27.12 -3.89
C PRO A 407 2.08 -26.84 -2.84
N PRO A 408 2.71 -27.88 -2.26
CA PRO A 408 3.84 -27.73 -1.35
C PRO A 408 4.96 -26.88 -1.98
N GLY A 409 5.59 -26.00 -1.20
CA GLY A 409 6.70 -25.15 -1.63
C GLY A 409 6.31 -23.87 -2.39
N LYS A 410 5.01 -23.60 -2.62
CA LYS A 410 4.55 -22.36 -3.32
C LYS A 410 4.11 -21.23 -2.39
N THR A 411 4.26 -21.38 -1.08
CA THR A 411 3.83 -20.39 -0.08
C THR A 411 4.51 -19.03 -0.27
N ASP A 412 5.83 -19.04 -0.52
CA ASP A 412 6.61 -17.80 -0.71
C ASP A 412 6.16 -17.04 -1.96
N MET A 413 5.90 -17.77 -3.06
CA MET A 413 5.39 -17.20 -4.30
C MET A 413 3.98 -16.62 -4.13
N ALA A 414 3.09 -17.35 -3.44
CA ALA A 414 1.74 -16.87 -3.16
C ALA A 414 1.76 -15.60 -2.31
N SER A 415 2.61 -15.55 -1.29
CA SER A 415 2.83 -14.37 -0.47
C SER A 415 3.31 -13.18 -1.30
N ALA A 416 4.34 -13.38 -2.13
CA ALA A 416 4.87 -12.34 -3.00
C ALA A 416 3.81 -11.81 -3.96
N LEU A 417 3.03 -12.69 -4.60
CA LEU A 417 1.97 -12.30 -5.55
C LEU A 417 0.82 -11.53 -4.88
N ILE A 418 0.37 -11.94 -3.70
CA ILE A 418 -0.68 -11.23 -2.96
C ILE A 418 -0.19 -9.84 -2.51
N ASN A 419 1.06 -9.72 -2.10
CA ASN A 419 1.65 -8.41 -1.77
C ASN A 419 1.88 -7.55 -3.01
N ALA A 420 2.31 -8.15 -4.13
CA ALA A 420 2.38 -7.46 -5.41
C ALA A 420 1.00 -6.93 -5.83
N ALA A 421 -0.07 -7.75 -5.72
CA ALA A 421 -1.45 -7.32 -5.99
C ALA A 421 -1.85 -6.13 -5.12
N ARG A 422 -1.55 -6.15 -3.82
CA ARG A 422 -1.84 -5.04 -2.92
C ARG A 422 -1.10 -3.77 -3.32
N ASN A 423 0.20 -3.84 -3.57
CA ASN A 423 1.03 -2.67 -3.89
C ASN A 423 0.65 -2.09 -5.26
N THR A 424 0.59 -2.93 -6.30
CA THR A 424 0.15 -2.51 -7.64
C THR A 424 -1.28 -1.98 -7.62
N GLY A 425 -2.17 -2.63 -6.85
CA GLY A 425 -3.52 -2.12 -6.59
C GLY A 425 -3.49 -0.73 -5.97
N GLY A 426 -2.59 -0.49 -5.02
CA GLY A 426 -2.37 0.82 -4.41
C GLY A 426 -2.02 1.89 -5.44
N SER A 427 -1.03 1.64 -6.27
CA SER A 427 -0.62 2.57 -7.34
C SER A 427 -1.74 2.82 -8.36
N ILE A 428 -2.46 1.77 -8.77
CA ILE A 428 -3.65 1.89 -9.64
C ILE A 428 -4.72 2.76 -8.96
N GLY A 429 -5.01 2.54 -7.68
CA GLY A 429 -6.04 3.27 -6.95
C GLY A 429 -5.70 4.75 -6.77
N VAL A 430 -4.44 5.07 -6.45
CA VAL A 430 -3.94 6.44 -6.35
C VAL A 430 -4.00 7.13 -7.71
N SER A 431 -3.55 6.47 -8.77
CA SER A 431 -3.59 6.99 -10.13
C SER A 431 -5.03 7.25 -10.60
N ILE A 432 -5.96 6.32 -10.37
CA ILE A 432 -7.39 6.52 -10.69
C ILE A 432 -7.94 7.72 -9.92
N ALA A 433 -7.67 7.82 -8.62
CA ALA A 433 -8.15 8.91 -7.78
C ALA A 433 -7.60 10.27 -8.26
N ALA A 434 -6.30 10.34 -8.60
CA ALA A 434 -5.67 11.54 -9.17
C ALA A 434 -6.35 11.99 -10.45
N ASN A 435 -6.55 11.05 -11.38
CA ASN A 435 -7.18 11.33 -12.67
C ASN A 435 -8.64 11.77 -12.53
N VAL A 436 -9.41 11.05 -11.70
CA VAL A 436 -10.80 11.43 -11.43
C VAL A 436 -10.84 12.83 -10.83
N LEU A 437 -10.01 13.10 -9.82
CA LEU A 437 -9.96 14.42 -9.17
C LEU A 437 -9.68 15.52 -10.19
N ALA A 438 -8.59 15.42 -10.96
CA ALA A 438 -8.17 16.46 -11.89
C ALA A 438 -9.21 16.71 -13.01
N HIS A 439 -9.68 15.65 -13.69
CA HIS A 439 -10.64 15.80 -14.78
C HIS A 439 -12.04 16.21 -14.28
N ARG A 440 -12.48 15.71 -13.13
CA ARG A 440 -13.79 16.07 -12.57
C ARG A 440 -13.80 17.47 -11.99
N GLU A 441 -12.71 17.92 -11.39
CA GLU A 441 -12.57 19.30 -10.94
C GLU A 441 -12.67 20.28 -12.13
N GLN A 442 -11.98 20.01 -13.22
CA GLN A 442 -12.08 20.80 -14.44
C GLN A 442 -13.50 20.76 -15.04
N PHE A 443 -14.12 19.59 -15.08
CA PHE A 443 -15.50 19.43 -15.56
C PHE A 443 -16.50 20.21 -14.72
N HIS A 444 -16.45 20.05 -13.39
CA HIS A 444 -17.36 20.76 -12.48
C HIS A 444 -17.11 22.27 -12.49
N HIS A 445 -15.85 22.69 -12.54
CA HIS A 445 -15.50 24.10 -12.68
C HIS A 445 -16.11 24.72 -13.95
N SER A 446 -15.97 24.06 -15.10
CA SER A 446 -16.56 24.51 -16.35
C SER A 446 -18.08 24.61 -16.26
N ARG A 447 -18.74 23.62 -15.64
CA ARG A 447 -20.20 23.64 -15.47
C ARG A 447 -20.70 24.70 -14.50
N LEU A 448 -19.99 24.89 -13.39
CA LEU A 448 -20.36 25.91 -12.40
C LEU A 448 -20.22 27.33 -12.97
N ILE A 449 -19.17 27.61 -13.74
CA ILE A 449 -18.96 28.91 -14.40
C ILE A 449 -20.11 29.26 -15.35
N GLU A 450 -20.67 28.29 -16.08
CA GLU A 450 -21.82 28.52 -16.97
C GLU A 450 -23.03 29.12 -16.21
N HIS A 451 -23.14 28.85 -14.90
CA HIS A 451 -24.21 29.35 -14.04
C HIS A 451 -23.85 30.65 -13.30
N VAL A 452 -22.59 31.10 -13.33
CA VAL A 452 -22.11 32.35 -12.73
C VAL A 452 -22.25 33.48 -13.74
N LEU A 453 -23.51 33.85 -14.02
CA LEU A 453 -23.83 34.87 -15.01
C LEU A 453 -23.67 36.29 -14.41
N PRO A 454 -22.78 37.15 -14.98
CA PRO A 454 -22.63 38.51 -14.50
C PRO A 454 -23.91 39.34 -14.55
N SER A 455 -24.87 38.97 -15.39
CA SER A 455 -26.19 39.60 -15.50
C SER A 455 -27.20 39.13 -14.45
N SER A 456 -26.90 38.06 -13.69
CA SER A 456 -27.86 37.56 -12.70
C SER A 456 -27.92 38.48 -11.47
N PRO A 457 -29.13 38.71 -10.89
CA PRO A 457 -29.26 39.55 -9.69
C PRO A 457 -28.45 39.00 -8.51
N GLN A 458 -28.36 37.69 -8.38
CA GLN A 458 -27.59 37.02 -7.31
C GLN A 458 -26.09 37.32 -7.42
N TYR A 459 -25.53 37.23 -8.63
CA TYR A 459 -24.12 37.57 -8.88
C TYR A 459 -23.83 39.02 -8.50
N GLN A 460 -24.67 39.97 -8.99
CA GLN A 460 -24.50 41.38 -8.71
C GLN A 460 -24.61 41.70 -7.21
N THR A 461 -25.57 41.11 -6.54
CA THR A 461 -25.73 41.26 -5.08
C THR A 461 -24.50 40.74 -4.33
N THR A 462 -24.03 39.53 -4.67
CA THR A 462 -22.84 38.95 -4.06
C THR A 462 -21.59 39.78 -4.33
N LEU A 463 -21.39 40.19 -5.59
CA LEU A 463 -20.27 41.03 -5.97
C LEU A 463 -20.26 42.35 -5.19
N GLN A 464 -21.43 43.00 -5.04
CA GLN A 464 -21.54 44.24 -4.27
C GLN A 464 -21.28 44.02 -2.76
N GLN A 465 -21.82 42.96 -2.17
CA GLN A 465 -21.59 42.64 -0.76
C GLN A 465 -20.12 42.39 -0.48
N VAL A 466 -19.46 41.55 -1.30
CA VAL A 466 -18.04 41.21 -1.13
C VAL A 466 -17.15 42.43 -1.44
N THR A 467 -17.51 43.25 -2.43
CA THR A 467 -16.82 44.54 -2.71
C THR A 467 -16.91 45.47 -1.50
N ASN A 468 -18.10 45.62 -0.88
CA ASN A 468 -18.28 46.47 0.29
C ASN A 468 -17.47 45.93 1.49
N TYR A 469 -17.38 44.60 1.66
CA TYR A 469 -16.55 44.00 2.68
C TYR A 469 -15.06 44.38 2.52
N PHE A 470 -14.50 44.28 1.30
CA PHE A 470 -13.10 44.65 1.05
C PHE A 470 -12.87 46.18 1.10
N LEU A 471 -13.87 46.99 0.75
CA LEU A 471 -13.81 48.44 0.94
C LEU A 471 -13.71 48.83 2.42
N ALA A 472 -14.48 48.16 3.28
CA ALA A 472 -14.43 48.40 4.72
C ALA A 472 -13.06 48.05 5.34
N GLN A 473 -12.24 47.23 4.67
CA GLN A 473 -10.86 46.94 5.07
C GLN A 473 -9.83 47.99 4.58
N GLY A 474 -10.28 49.10 3.98
CA GLY A 474 -9.42 50.23 3.61
C GLY A 474 -8.84 50.20 2.18
N GLY A 475 -9.35 49.35 1.29
CA GLY A 475 -8.93 49.25 -0.10
C GLY A 475 -9.56 50.35 -0.99
N SER A 476 -8.93 50.67 -2.13
CA SER A 476 -9.59 51.46 -3.18
C SER A 476 -10.71 50.67 -3.85
N LEU A 477 -11.72 51.35 -4.42
CA LEU A 477 -12.85 50.67 -5.09
C LEU A 477 -12.41 49.69 -6.16
N ALA A 478 -11.44 50.06 -7.00
CA ALA A 478 -10.92 49.18 -8.05
C ALA A 478 -10.24 47.93 -7.46
N LYS A 479 -9.47 48.07 -6.39
CA LYS A 479 -8.83 46.94 -5.67
C LYS A 479 -9.87 46.03 -5.01
N ALA A 480 -10.88 46.61 -4.35
CA ALA A 480 -11.96 45.88 -3.71
C ALA A 480 -12.80 45.07 -4.72
N GLN A 481 -13.10 45.67 -5.89
CA GLN A 481 -13.79 44.95 -6.97
C GLN A 481 -12.96 43.79 -7.53
N SER A 482 -11.66 43.97 -7.74
CA SER A 482 -10.77 42.89 -8.20
C SER A 482 -10.68 41.77 -7.18
N GLN A 483 -10.60 42.08 -5.90
CA GLN A 483 -10.60 41.11 -4.81
C GLN A 483 -11.94 40.36 -4.72
N ALA A 484 -13.07 41.03 -4.92
CA ALA A 484 -14.39 40.43 -4.93
C ALA A 484 -14.57 39.43 -6.09
N LEU A 485 -14.10 39.79 -7.28
CA LEU A 485 -14.09 38.88 -8.44
C LEU A 485 -13.21 37.67 -8.19
N GLY A 486 -12.01 37.87 -7.64
CA GLY A 486 -11.11 36.79 -7.25
C GLY A 486 -11.75 35.86 -6.21
N TRP A 487 -12.46 36.43 -5.21
CA TRP A 487 -13.17 35.65 -4.20
C TRP A 487 -14.29 34.79 -4.79
N ILE A 488 -15.11 35.35 -5.71
CA ILE A 488 -16.16 34.59 -6.42
C ILE A 488 -15.52 33.42 -7.21
N GLY A 489 -14.44 33.69 -7.95
CA GLY A 489 -13.70 32.65 -8.69
C GLY A 489 -13.20 31.54 -7.78
N GLN A 490 -12.65 31.90 -6.61
CA GLN A 490 -12.18 30.95 -5.63
C GLN A 490 -13.33 30.10 -5.04
N GLN A 491 -14.52 30.68 -4.82
CA GLN A 491 -15.69 29.91 -4.37
C GLN A 491 -16.12 28.87 -5.42
N VAL A 492 -16.11 29.25 -6.71
CA VAL A 492 -16.40 28.29 -7.80
C VAL A 492 -15.38 27.17 -7.83
N GLN A 493 -14.10 27.49 -7.70
CA GLN A 493 -13.00 26.51 -7.64
C GLN A 493 -13.17 25.55 -6.46
N THR A 494 -13.47 26.09 -5.27
CA THR A 494 -13.68 25.29 -4.06
C THR A 494 -14.88 24.34 -4.21
N GLN A 495 -16.00 24.81 -4.77
CA GLN A 495 -17.16 23.96 -5.01
C GLN A 495 -16.87 22.88 -6.07
N ALA A 496 -16.14 23.23 -7.13
CA ALA A 496 -15.71 22.25 -8.13
C ALA A 496 -14.83 21.15 -7.51
N ALA A 497 -13.90 21.53 -6.63
CA ALA A 497 -13.05 20.59 -5.92
C ALA A 497 -13.85 19.66 -5.00
N PHE A 498 -14.83 20.16 -4.22
CA PHE A 498 -15.70 19.31 -3.41
C PHE A 498 -16.43 18.25 -4.26
N LEU A 499 -17.03 18.68 -5.37
CA LEU A 499 -17.74 17.76 -6.28
C LEU A 499 -16.78 16.71 -6.87
N ALA A 500 -15.55 17.11 -7.21
CA ALA A 500 -14.54 16.20 -7.71
C ALA A 500 -14.11 15.17 -6.67
N TYR A 501 -13.93 15.56 -5.40
CA TYR A 501 -13.65 14.62 -4.31
C TYR A 501 -14.82 13.65 -4.06
N MET A 502 -16.07 14.11 -4.18
CA MET A 502 -17.24 13.24 -4.14
C MET A 502 -17.17 12.17 -5.22
N ASP A 503 -16.81 12.54 -6.45
CA ASP A 503 -16.65 11.60 -7.56
C ASP A 503 -15.52 10.58 -7.31
N VAL A 504 -14.41 10.99 -6.71
CA VAL A 504 -13.33 10.06 -6.29
C VAL A 504 -13.88 9.00 -5.33
N PHE A 505 -14.58 9.41 -4.27
CA PHE A 505 -15.14 8.46 -3.30
C PHE A 505 -16.24 7.59 -3.90
N TRP A 506 -17.01 8.10 -4.87
CA TRP A 506 -17.95 7.32 -5.67
C TRP A 506 -17.26 6.18 -6.44
N VAL A 507 -16.16 6.47 -7.12
CA VAL A 507 -15.38 5.46 -7.87
C VAL A 507 -14.83 4.41 -6.91
N LEU A 508 -14.28 4.82 -5.77
CA LEU A 508 -13.78 3.88 -4.76
C LEU A 508 -14.89 3.03 -4.14
N MET A 509 -16.10 3.59 -3.96
CA MET A 509 -17.28 2.84 -3.54
C MET A 509 -17.65 1.76 -4.56
N LEU A 510 -17.69 2.10 -5.84
CA LEU A 510 -18.00 1.13 -6.91
C LEU A 510 -16.95 0.01 -6.96
N LEU A 511 -15.67 0.33 -6.75
CA LEU A 511 -14.60 -0.64 -6.68
C LEU A 511 -14.80 -1.60 -5.47
N ALA A 512 -15.19 -1.07 -4.31
CA ALA A 512 -15.50 -1.88 -3.14
C ALA A 512 -16.73 -2.78 -3.38
N LEU A 513 -17.78 -2.27 -4.01
CA LEU A 513 -18.97 -3.06 -4.37
C LEU A 513 -18.63 -4.17 -5.37
N ALA A 514 -17.74 -3.92 -6.34
CA ALA A 514 -17.30 -4.93 -7.30
C ALA A 514 -16.53 -6.08 -6.63
N ALA A 515 -15.88 -5.85 -5.50
CA ALA A 515 -15.22 -6.89 -4.72
C ALA A 515 -16.22 -7.88 -4.08
N VAL A 516 -17.48 -7.50 -3.86
CA VAL A 516 -18.50 -8.36 -3.21
C VAL A 516 -18.81 -9.62 -4.04
N PRO A 517 -19.24 -9.53 -5.32
CA PRO A 517 -19.48 -10.72 -6.12
C PRO A 517 -18.20 -11.55 -6.32
N LEU A 518 -17.03 -10.92 -6.46
CA LEU A 518 -15.76 -11.63 -6.55
C LEU A 518 -15.48 -12.44 -5.29
N ALA A 519 -15.69 -11.88 -4.10
CA ALA A 519 -15.52 -12.60 -2.83
C ALA A 519 -16.43 -13.84 -2.75
N LEU A 520 -17.66 -13.76 -3.24
CA LEU A 520 -18.61 -14.87 -3.24
C LEU A 520 -18.21 -16.00 -4.20
N THR A 521 -17.36 -15.76 -5.19
CA THR A 521 -16.82 -16.80 -6.08
C THR A 521 -15.78 -17.69 -5.41
N LEU A 522 -15.20 -17.27 -4.27
CA LEU A 522 -14.23 -18.06 -3.52
C LEU A 522 -14.83 -19.40 -3.06
N ARG A 523 -14.03 -20.45 -3.16
CA ARG A 523 -14.42 -21.79 -2.68
C ARG A 523 -14.51 -21.81 -1.16
N LYS A 524 -15.27 -22.77 -0.63
CA LYS A 524 -15.30 -23.04 0.80
C LYS A 524 -13.94 -23.57 1.25
N VAL A 525 -13.33 -22.91 2.23
CA VAL A 525 -12.08 -23.30 2.87
C VAL A 525 -12.40 -24.25 4.03
N LYS A 526 -11.58 -25.28 4.26
CA LYS A 526 -11.72 -26.14 5.44
C LYS A 526 -11.36 -25.35 6.69
N LEU A 527 -12.35 -25.00 7.50
CA LEU A 527 -12.16 -24.33 8.77
C LEU A 527 -11.69 -25.35 9.82
N GLY A 528 -10.60 -25.05 10.54
CA GLY A 528 -10.14 -25.87 11.66
C GLY A 528 -9.51 -27.22 11.31
N GLY A 529 -9.20 -27.51 10.04
CA GLY A 529 -8.45 -28.69 9.65
C GLY A 529 -6.93 -28.46 9.74
N PRO A 530 -6.11 -29.48 10.08
CA PRO A 530 -4.67 -29.39 9.91
C PRO A 530 -4.37 -29.09 8.43
N ALA A 531 -3.42 -28.19 8.18
CA ALA A 531 -2.91 -27.99 6.82
C ALA A 531 -2.46 -29.35 6.25
N PRO A 532 -2.62 -29.61 4.92
CA PRO A 532 -2.07 -30.81 4.33
C PRO A 532 -0.61 -30.88 4.72
N ALA A 533 -0.23 -31.99 5.37
CA ALA A 533 1.16 -32.25 5.72
C ALA A 533 1.97 -32.13 4.44
N ALA A 534 2.98 -31.28 4.45
CA ALA A 534 3.99 -31.25 3.40
C ALA A 534 4.70 -32.62 3.45
N HIS A 535 4.41 -33.48 2.47
CA HIS A 535 5.16 -34.68 2.18
C HIS A 535 6.35 -34.34 1.34
#